data_2ba439a4f5ebf03ad886ea85ef4afa27
#
_entry.id   2ba439a4f5ebf03ad886ea85ef4afa27
#
_cell.length_a   1.000
_cell.length_b   1.000
_cell.length_c   1.000
_cell.angle_alpha   90.00
_cell.angle_beta   90.00
_cell.angle_gamma   90.00
#
_symmetry.space_group_name_H-M   'P 1'
#
loop_
_entity.id
_entity.type
_entity.pdbx_description
1 polymer ?
#
loop_
_entity_poly.entity_id
_entity_poly.type
_entity_poly.pdbx_seq_one_letter_code
_entity_poly.pdbx_strand_id
1 'polypeptide(L)'
;MGVEVRVEELTKSFGGQPVWADVSLTLPAGEISVLLGPSGTGKSVFLKTLVGLLRPDRGSIWINDEDLPALRERQLYEVRKLFGVLFQDGALFGSMNLYDNVAFPLREHTRLRESRIREIVMAKLEM
;
A
#
# COMPACT_ATOMS: atom_id res chain seq x y z
N MET A 1 9.15 -12.33 -5.12
CA MET A 1 9.80 -11.04 -4.98
C MET A 1 8.97 -10.16 -4.10
N GLY A 2 9.53 -9.22 -3.51
CA GLY A 2 8.90 -8.28 -2.61
C GLY A 2 9.97 -7.47 -1.95
N VAL A 3 9.58 -6.50 -1.17
CA VAL A 3 10.53 -5.67 -0.42
C VAL A 3 10.33 -5.89 1.06
N GLU A 4 11.42 -5.81 1.81
CA GLU A 4 11.34 -5.83 3.26
C GLU A 4 10.73 -4.51 3.75
N VAL A 5 9.83 -4.62 4.72
CA VAL A 5 9.26 -3.46 5.42
C VAL A 5 9.61 -3.59 6.89
N ARG A 6 10.37 -2.65 7.42
CA ARG A 6 10.75 -2.61 8.82
C ARG A 6 10.04 -1.45 9.52
N VAL A 7 9.30 -1.78 10.55
CA VAL A 7 8.52 -0.81 11.33
C VAL A 7 9.20 -0.65 12.69
N GLU A 8 9.45 0.59 13.08
CA GLU A 8 10.13 0.91 14.34
C GLU A 8 9.33 1.93 15.14
N GLU A 9 8.92 1.52 16.34
CA GLU A 9 8.25 2.38 17.32
C GLU A 9 7.09 3.19 16.75
N LEU A 10 6.30 2.57 15.87
CA LEU A 10 5.22 3.23 15.17
C LEU A 10 4.02 3.45 16.09
N THR A 11 3.50 4.66 16.11
CA THR A 11 2.35 5.05 16.94
C THR A 11 1.35 5.84 16.11
N LYS A 12 0.07 5.53 16.29
CA LYS A 12 -1.02 6.25 15.64
C LYS A 12 -2.18 6.45 16.60
N SER A 13 -2.71 7.67 16.59
CA SER A 13 -3.92 8.02 17.34
C SER A 13 -4.83 8.91 16.50
N PHE A 14 -6.07 8.99 16.91
CA PHE A 14 -7.06 9.90 16.33
C PHE A 14 -7.75 10.64 17.47
N GLY A 15 -7.71 11.98 17.44
CA GLY A 15 -8.35 12.80 18.47
C GLY A 15 -7.89 12.48 19.88
N GLY A 16 -6.60 12.16 20.07
CA GLY A 16 -6.05 11.80 21.37
C GLY A 16 -6.32 10.36 21.80
N GLN A 17 -7.06 9.59 21.01
CA GLN A 17 -7.33 8.18 21.27
C GLN A 17 -6.30 7.31 20.54
N PRO A 18 -5.45 6.56 21.24
CA PRO A 18 -4.45 5.71 20.59
C PRO A 18 -5.13 4.53 19.89
N VAL A 19 -4.74 4.29 18.64
CA VAL A 19 -5.16 3.09 17.89
C VAL A 19 -4.18 1.97 18.21
N TRP A 20 -2.90 2.26 18.11
CA TRP A 20 -1.79 1.39 18.51
C TRP A 20 -0.56 2.25 18.80
N ALA A 21 0.35 1.72 19.62
CA ALA A 21 1.51 2.46 20.09
C ALA A 21 2.75 1.58 20.12
N ASP A 22 3.89 2.21 19.80
CA ASP A 22 5.22 1.60 19.90
C ASP A 22 5.33 0.24 19.21
N VAL A 23 4.72 0.12 18.03
CA VAL A 23 4.73 -1.12 17.25
C VAL A 23 6.04 -1.23 16.49
N SER A 24 6.76 -2.32 16.71
CA SER A 24 8.00 -2.63 16.00
C SER A 24 7.93 -4.05 15.46
N LEU A 25 8.14 -4.19 14.16
CA LEU A 25 8.15 -5.50 13.51
C LEU A 25 8.83 -5.39 12.15
N THR A 26 9.15 -6.55 11.57
CA THR A 26 9.71 -6.64 10.23
C THR A 26 8.84 -7.56 9.39
N LEU A 27 8.49 -7.10 8.20
CA LEU A 27 7.81 -7.91 7.19
C LEU A 27 8.88 -8.34 6.18
N PRO A 28 9.27 -9.63 6.18
CA PRO A 28 10.36 -10.08 5.30
C PRO A 28 10.02 -10.00 3.83
N ALA A 29 11.03 -9.75 3.01
CA ALA A 29 10.89 -9.80 1.56
C ALA A 29 10.57 -11.22 1.10
N GLY A 30 9.72 -11.36 0.09
CA GLY A 30 9.44 -12.64 -0.53
C GLY A 30 8.57 -13.59 0.30
N GLU A 31 7.95 -13.12 1.38
CA GLU A 31 7.11 -13.92 2.25
C GLU A 31 5.73 -13.30 2.40
N ILE A 32 4.77 -14.13 2.78
CA ILE A 32 3.42 -13.66 3.13
C ILE A 32 3.36 -13.48 4.64
N SER A 33 3.06 -12.27 5.08
CA SER A 33 2.85 -11.95 6.49
C SER A 33 1.37 -11.68 6.74
N VAL A 34 0.85 -12.18 7.85
CA VAL A 34 -0.57 -12.05 8.19
C VAL A 34 -0.72 -11.24 9.46
N LEU A 35 -1.57 -10.22 9.41
CA LEU A 35 -1.91 -9.40 10.57
C LEU A 35 -3.25 -9.86 11.13
N LEU A 36 -3.23 -10.43 12.33
CA LEU A 36 -4.40 -10.98 12.98
C LEU A 36 -4.90 -10.07 14.10
N GLY A 37 -6.20 -10.03 14.28
CA GLY A 37 -6.84 -9.32 15.37
C GLY A 37 -8.34 -9.17 15.11
N PRO A 38 -9.15 -9.02 16.16
CA PRO A 38 -10.57 -8.78 15.99
C PRO A 38 -10.85 -7.44 15.32
N SER A 39 -12.08 -7.25 14.84
CA SER A 39 -12.51 -5.97 14.25
C SER A 39 -12.33 -4.84 15.26
N GLY A 40 -11.93 -3.67 14.77
CA GLY A 40 -11.75 -2.48 15.62
C GLY A 40 -10.38 -2.38 16.30
N THR A 41 -9.44 -3.28 16.00
CA THR A 41 -8.08 -3.22 16.57
C THR A 41 -7.12 -2.31 15.79
N GLY A 42 -7.59 -1.68 14.71
CA GLY A 42 -6.77 -0.77 13.93
C GLY A 42 -5.92 -1.42 12.85
N LYS A 43 -6.25 -2.65 12.42
CA LYS A 43 -5.52 -3.34 11.35
C LYS A 43 -5.53 -2.57 10.04
N SER A 44 -6.69 -2.06 9.64
CA SER A 44 -6.81 -1.27 8.40
C SER A 44 -6.03 0.03 8.48
N VAL A 45 -6.03 0.67 9.64
CA VAL A 45 -5.24 1.89 9.89
C VAL A 45 -3.75 1.57 9.78
N PHE A 46 -3.32 0.44 10.33
CA PHE A 46 -1.93 -0.01 10.25
C PHE A 46 -1.51 -0.23 8.79
N LEU A 47 -2.31 -0.96 8.01
CA LEU A 47 -2.00 -1.21 6.61
C LEU A 47 -1.95 0.08 5.78
N LYS A 48 -2.90 0.99 6.01
CA LYS A 48 -2.91 2.29 5.33
C LYS A 48 -1.68 3.12 5.68
N THR A 49 -1.21 3.03 6.92
CA THR A 49 0.00 3.72 7.35
C THR A 49 1.25 3.12 6.69
N LEU A 50 1.32 1.79 6.56
CA LEU A 50 2.43 1.12 5.90
C LEU A 50 2.60 1.52 4.44
N VAL A 51 1.51 1.78 3.73
CA VAL A 51 1.56 2.16 2.31
C VAL A 51 1.56 3.68 2.10
N GLY A 52 1.62 4.46 3.16
CA GLY A 52 1.74 5.90 3.07
C GLY A 52 0.43 6.65 2.85
N LEU A 53 -0.72 6.00 2.99
CA LEU A 53 -2.03 6.66 2.89
C LEU A 53 -2.38 7.45 4.15
N LEU A 54 -1.81 7.06 5.28
CA LEU A 54 -1.93 7.78 6.55
C LEU A 54 -0.54 8.05 7.10
N ARG A 55 -0.37 9.16 7.79
CA ARG A 55 0.88 9.46 8.48
C ARG A 55 0.79 8.98 9.93
N PRO A 56 1.83 8.31 10.44
CA PRO A 56 1.89 7.98 11.87
C PRO A 56 2.16 9.24 12.70
N ASP A 57 1.84 9.19 13.98
CA ASP A 57 2.17 10.28 14.89
C ASP A 57 3.67 10.30 15.18
N ARG A 58 4.27 9.12 15.24
CA ARG A 58 5.73 8.96 15.40
C ARG A 58 6.14 7.55 14.99
N GLY A 59 7.45 7.37 14.86
CA GLY A 59 8.05 6.10 14.44
C GLY A 59 8.50 6.11 13.00
N SER A 60 9.07 5.01 12.58
CA SER A 60 9.66 4.89 11.24
C SER A 60 9.14 3.66 10.51
N ILE A 61 9.02 3.78 9.20
CA ILE A 61 8.69 2.69 8.28
C ILE A 61 9.77 2.68 7.21
N TRP A 62 10.66 1.68 7.27
CA TRP A 62 11.79 1.59 6.35
C TRP A 62 11.47 0.67 5.19
N ILE A 63 11.54 1.21 3.99
CA ILE A 63 11.34 0.49 2.74
C ILE A 63 12.46 0.89 1.81
N ASN A 64 13.29 -0.08 1.37
CA ASN A 64 14.46 0.20 0.52
C ASN A 64 15.35 1.32 1.08
N ASP A 65 15.63 1.27 2.38
CA ASP A 65 16.46 2.24 3.10
C ASP A 65 15.87 3.66 3.16
N GLU A 66 14.60 3.83 2.81
CA GLU A 66 13.89 5.09 2.93
C GLU A 66 12.89 5.04 4.07
N ASP A 67 12.89 6.07 4.91
CA ASP A 67 11.92 6.22 5.99
C ASP A 67 10.68 6.91 5.45
N LEU A 68 9.60 6.15 5.26
CA LEU A 68 8.40 6.59 4.58
C LEU A 68 7.80 7.88 5.15
N PRO A 69 7.61 8.02 6.49
CA PRO A 69 7.05 9.25 7.05
C PRO A 69 7.91 10.51 6.83
N ALA A 70 9.20 10.33 6.58
CA ALA A 70 10.12 11.46 6.36
C ALA A 70 10.14 11.92 4.90
N LEU A 71 9.50 11.19 4.00
CA LEU A 71 9.51 11.51 2.57
C LEU A 71 8.55 12.65 2.24
N ARG A 72 8.95 13.44 1.22
CA ARG A 72 8.08 14.43 0.60
C ARG A 72 7.08 13.73 -0.33
N GLU A 73 5.99 14.41 -0.67
CA GLU A 73 4.95 13.84 -1.54
C GLU A 73 5.48 13.25 -2.84
N ARG A 74 6.43 13.91 -3.49
CA ARG A 74 7.03 13.40 -4.73
C ARG A 74 7.76 12.08 -4.52
N GLN A 75 8.54 11.99 -3.45
CA GLN A 75 9.28 10.78 -3.10
C GLN A 75 8.33 9.66 -2.68
N LEU A 76 7.31 10.01 -1.91
CA LEU A 76 6.28 9.09 -1.47
C LEU A 76 5.52 8.49 -2.67
N TYR A 77 5.22 9.30 -3.66
CA TYR A 77 4.58 8.84 -4.90
C TYR A 77 5.41 7.76 -5.59
N GLU A 78 6.73 7.93 -5.65
CA GLU A 78 7.60 6.91 -6.25
C GLU A 78 7.63 5.61 -5.44
N VAL A 79 7.66 5.71 -4.11
CA VAL A 79 7.64 4.53 -3.24
C VAL A 79 6.31 3.79 -3.36
N ARG A 80 5.20 4.51 -3.48
CA ARG A 80 3.87 3.90 -3.63
C ARG A 80 3.76 3.01 -4.87
N LYS A 81 4.57 3.23 -5.89
CA LYS A 81 4.61 2.36 -7.07
C LYS A 81 5.06 0.93 -6.75
N LEU A 82 5.72 0.72 -5.61
CA LEU A 82 6.13 -0.60 -5.16
C LEU A 82 4.98 -1.41 -4.55
N PHE A 83 3.85 -0.77 -4.28
CA PHE A 83 2.71 -1.39 -3.59
C PHE A 83 1.54 -1.64 -4.52
N GLY A 84 0.86 -2.76 -4.30
CA GLY A 84 -0.50 -2.94 -4.74
C GLY A 84 -1.37 -3.13 -3.50
N VAL A 85 -2.52 -2.50 -3.45
CA VAL A 85 -3.44 -2.60 -2.31
C VAL A 85 -4.79 -3.11 -2.76
N LEU A 86 -5.26 -4.17 -2.12
CA LEU A 86 -6.63 -4.65 -2.31
C LEU A 86 -7.42 -4.32 -1.06
N PHE A 87 -8.35 -3.37 -1.19
CA PHE A 87 -9.23 -3.01 -0.09
C PHE A 87 -10.36 -4.01 0.07
N GLN A 88 -10.97 -4.01 1.26
CA GLN A 88 -12.08 -4.91 1.58
C GLN A 88 -13.21 -4.83 0.55
N ASP A 89 -13.50 -3.64 0.04
CA ASP A 89 -14.54 -3.40 -0.95
C ASP A 89 -14.07 -3.55 -2.41
N GLY A 90 -12.82 -3.97 -2.61
CA GLY A 90 -12.21 -4.13 -3.92
C GLY A 90 -11.75 -2.82 -4.57
N ALA A 91 -12.36 -1.69 -4.22
CA ALA A 91 -12.04 -0.35 -4.73
C ALA A 91 -12.07 -0.24 -6.26
N LEU A 92 -12.98 -0.95 -6.91
CA LEU A 92 -13.14 -0.88 -8.36
C LEU A 92 -14.13 0.24 -8.75
N PHE A 93 -13.88 0.85 -9.91
CA PHE A 93 -14.83 1.82 -10.48
C PHE A 93 -16.07 1.08 -11.00
N GLY A 94 -17.22 1.39 -10.42
CA GLY A 94 -18.50 0.81 -10.87
C GLY A 94 -18.92 1.25 -12.26
N SER A 95 -18.37 2.35 -12.76
CA SER A 95 -18.67 2.89 -14.09
C SER A 95 -17.83 2.26 -15.20
N MET A 96 -16.88 1.40 -14.86
CA MET A 96 -15.97 0.76 -15.81
C MET A 96 -16.14 -0.75 -15.80
N ASN A 97 -15.84 -1.40 -16.94
CA ASN A 97 -15.76 -2.85 -17.00
C ASN A 97 -14.45 -3.35 -16.34
N LEU A 98 -14.27 -4.67 -16.28
CA LEU A 98 -13.07 -5.24 -15.67
C LEU A 98 -11.79 -4.84 -16.39
N TYR A 99 -11.82 -4.87 -17.72
CA TYR A 99 -10.67 -4.49 -18.53
C TYR A 99 -10.22 -3.06 -18.20
N ASP A 100 -11.14 -2.11 -18.24
CA ASP A 100 -10.82 -0.70 -17.98
C ASP A 100 -10.38 -0.45 -16.54
N ASN A 101 -10.92 -1.18 -15.56
CA ASN A 101 -10.45 -1.11 -14.18
C ASN A 101 -8.97 -1.51 -14.06
N VAL A 102 -8.57 -2.58 -14.72
CA VAL A 102 -7.17 -3.03 -14.71
C VAL A 102 -6.28 -2.10 -15.53
N ALA A 103 -6.79 -1.60 -16.65
CA ALA A 103 -6.04 -0.71 -17.53
C ALA A 103 -5.85 0.70 -16.95
N PHE A 104 -6.74 1.15 -16.08
CA PHE A 104 -6.75 2.52 -15.58
C PHE A 104 -5.40 2.96 -14.99
N PRO A 105 -4.77 2.22 -14.05
CA PRO A 105 -3.47 2.61 -13.52
C PRO A 105 -2.38 2.69 -14.59
N LEU A 106 -2.43 1.82 -15.59
CA LEU A 106 -1.46 1.82 -16.68
C LEU A 106 -1.61 3.07 -17.54
N ARG A 107 -2.86 3.48 -17.82
CA ARG A 107 -3.13 4.71 -18.57
C ARG A 107 -2.73 5.96 -17.81
N GLU A 108 -2.95 5.98 -16.49
CA GLU A 108 -2.65 7.13 -15.65
C GLU A 108 -1.16 7.28 -15.31
N HIS A 109 -0.45 6.17 -15.12
CA HIS A 109 0.92 6.19 -14.59
C HIS A 109 2.00 5.79 -15.58
N THR A 110 1.64 5.42 -16.81
CA THR A 110 2.59 5.02 -17.85
C THR A 110 2.25 5.69 -19.17
N ARG A 111 3.20 5.60 -20.11
CA ARG A 111 3.02 6.06 -21.49
C ARG A 111 2.93 4.89 -22.45
N LEU A 112 2.52 3.73 -21.98
CA LEU A 112 2.38 2.55 -22.79
C LEU A 112 1.29 2.73 -23.84
N ARG A 113 1.51 2.12 -25.01
CA ARG A 113 0.50 2.06 -26.07
C ARG A 113 -0.63 1.13 -25.66
N GLU A 114 -1.84 1.37 -26.16
CA GLU A 114 -3.00 0.54 -25.84
C GLU A 114 -2.78 -0.94 -26.19
N SER A 115 -2.04 -1.26 -27.24
CA SER A 115 -1.72 -2.64 -27.57
C SER A 115 -0.90 -3.33 -26.47
N ARG A 116 0.05 -2.62 -25.87
CA ARG A 116 0.84 -3.15 -24.77
C ARG A 116 0.03 -3.23 -23.48
N ILE A 117 -0.80 -2.22 -23.22
CA ILE A 117 -1.74 -2.23 -22.09
C ILE A 117 -2.64 -3.45 -22.18
N ARG A 118 -3.19 -3.74 -23.38
CA ARG A 118 -4.04 -4.90 -23.58
C ARG A 118 -3.32 -6.20 -23.22
N GLU A 119 -2.08 -6.37 -23.64
CA GLU A 119 -1.29 -7.57 -23.29
C GLU A 119 -1.16 -7.72 -21.77
N ILE A 120 -0.85 -6.63 -21.08
CA ILE A 120 -0.67 -6.64 -19.62
C ILE A 120 -2.00 -6.92 -18.93
N VAL A 121 -3.07 -6.25 -19.33
CA VAL A 121 -4.39 -6.41 -18.72
C VAL A 121 -4.89 -7.85 -18.89
N MET A 122 -4.79 -8.40 -20.09
CA MET A 122 -5.25 -9.77 -20.34
C MET A 122 -4.44 -10.77 -19.52
N ALA A 123 -3.12 -10.59 -19.41
CA ALA A 123 -2.28 -11.44 -18.57
C ALA A 123 -2.69 -11.38 -17.09
N LYS A 124 -3.02 -10.20 -16.58
CA LYS A 124 -3.47 -10.03 -15.19
C LYS A 124 -4.85 -10.65 -14.95
N LEU A 125 -5.76 -10.53 -15.90
CA LEU A 125 -7.10 -11.11 -15.76
C LEU A 125 -7.07 -12.65 -15.82
N GLU A 126 -6.05 -13.23 -16.44
CA GLU A 126 -5.88 -14.68 -16.52
C GLU A 126 -5.19 -15.30 -15.29
N MET A 127 -4.67 -14.47 -14.40
CA MET A 127 -4.09 -14.95 -13.15
C MET A 127 -5.20 -15.41 -12.21
#